data_22ae1a2db6c330718db24210f6d3daa4
#
_entry.id   22ae1a2db6c330718db24210f6d3daa4
#
_cell.length_a   1.000
_cell.length_b   1.000
_cell.length_c   1.000
_cell.angle_alpha   90.00
_cell.angle_beta   90.00
_cell.angle_gamma   90.00
#
_symmetry.space_group_name_H-M   'P 1'
#
loop_
_entity.id
_entity.type
_entity.pdbx_description
1 polymer ?
#
loop_
_entity_poly.entity_id
_entity_poly.type
_entity_poly.pdbx_seq_one_letter_code
_entity_poly.pdbx_strand_id
1 'polypeptide(L)'
;MDPRAPNLQLNAAFAALSDASRREMIRMLLQKPRRAGELAECIDMSPQALSRHLRVLRKAGLVSEQGIEEDARVRVYSVHPAAFQPVQQWMAQVEELWRRQLHSFKAYAENPRRLGRHRP
;
A
#
# COMPACT_ATOMS: atom_id res chain seq x y z
N MET A 1 24.14 -8.64 -4.47
CA MET A 1 22.87 -8.22 -3.84
C MET A 1 21.72 -8.96 -4.52
N ASP A 2 20.93 -9.66 -3.73
CA ASP A 2 19.77 -10.38 -4.26
C ASP A 2 18.69 -9.39 -4.70
N PRO A 3 18.31 -9.36 -5.99
CA PRO A 3 17.25 -8.46 -6.45
C PRO A 3 15.88 -8.75 -5.82
N ARG A 4 15.74 -9.90 -5.16
CA ARG A 4 14.51 -10.26 -4.46
C ARG A 4 14.43 -9.65 -3.06
N ALA A 5 15.56 -9.23 -2.48
CA ALA A 5 15.59 -8.73 -1.11
C ALA A 5 14.65 -7.55 -0.87
N PRO A 6 14.58 -6.53 -1.76
CA PRO A 6 13.59 -5.46 -1.60
C PRO A 6 12.14 -5.95 -1.73
N ASN A 7 11.94 -7.08 -2.41
CA ASN A 7 10.60 -7.61 -2.67
C ASN A 7 9.95 -8.21 -1.43
N LEU A 8 10.72 -8.57 -0.39
CA LEU A 8 10.15 -9.07 0.85
C LEU A 8 9.28 -8.04 1.56
N GLN A 9 9.78 -6.80 1.65
CA GLN A 9 8.99 -5.70 2.22
C GLN A 9 7.80 -5.35 1.34
N LEU A 10 8.00 -5.34 0.04
CA LEU A 10 6.94 -5.08 -0.92
C LEU A 10 5.84 -6.13 -0.82
N ASN A 11 6.23 -7.41 -0.76
CA ASN A 11 5.27 -8.51 -0.64
C ASN A 11 4.49 -8.42 0.66
N ALA A 12 5.15 -8.10 1.77
CA ALA A 12 4.50 -7.93 3.07
C ALA A 12 3.48 -6.80 3.02
N ALA A 13 3.83 -5.69 2.39
CA ALA A 13 2.92 -4.55 2.25
C ALA A 13 1.70 -4.93 1.41
N PHE A 14 1.90 -5.58 0.26
CA PHE A 14 0.79 -6.00 -0.59
C PHE A 14 -0.11 -7.03 0.11
N ALA A 15 0.49 -7.98 0.83
CA ALA A 15 -0.28 -8.97 1.59
C ALA A 15 -1.13 -8.29 2.66
N ALA A 16 -0.55 -7.34 3.39
CA ALA A 16 -1.29 -6.59 4.42
C ALA A 16 -2.42 -5.77 3.81
N LEU A 17 -2.20 -5.19 2.64
CA LEU A 17 -3.18 -4.34 1.95
C LEU A 17 -4.19 -5.13 1.13
N SER A 18 -4.10 -6.45 1.08
CA SER A 18 -5.02 -7.28 0.30
C SER A 18 -6.40 -7.41 0.94
N ASP A 19 -6.57 -6.98 2.18
CA ASP A 19 -7.83 -7.04 2.92
C ASP A 19 -8.47 -5.65 2.99
N ALA A 20 -9.77 -5.59 2.68
CA ALA A 20 -10.50 -4.33 2.63
C ALA A 20 -10.55 -3.62 3.99
N SER A 21 -10.71 -4.38 5.08
CA SER A 21 -10.74 -3.81 6.42
C SER A 21 -9.40 -3.17 6.78
N ARG A 22 -8.31 -3.82 6.42
CA ARG A 22 -6.98 -3.26 6.68
C ARG A 22 -6.72 -1.99 5.86
N ARG A 23 -7.18 -1.95 4.61
CA ARG A 23 -7.08 -0.72 3.82
C ARG A 23 -7.88 0.42 4.44
N GLU A 24 -9.06 0.11 4.98
CA GLU A 24 -9.88 1.12 5.67
C GLU A 24 -9.18 1.64 6.93
N MET A 25 -8.55 0.75 7.68
CA MET A 25 -7.75 1.15 8.85
C MET A 25 -6.63 2.10 8.46
N ILE A 26 -5.90 1.78 7.39
CA ILE A 26 -4.84 2.65 6.87
C ILE A 26 -5.42 4.02 6.49
N ARG A 27 -6.54 4.04 5.78
CA ARG A 27 -7.17 5.30 5.37
C ARG A 27 -7.52 6.17 6.57
N MET A 28 -8.07 5.56 7.61
CA MET A 28 -8.42 6.29 8.84
C MET A 28 -7.18 6.81 9.57
N LEU A 29 -6.14 5.98 9.65
CA LEU A 29 -4.90 6.35 10.33
C LEU A 29 -4.09 7.38 9.56
N LEU A 30 -4.27 7.48 8.26
CA LEU A 30 -3.67 8.56 7.48
C LEU A 30 -4.27 9.92 7.81
N GLN A 31 -5.51 9.95 8.28
CA GLN A 31 -6.14 11.19 8.71
C GLN A 31 -5.57 11.67 10.04
N LYS A 32 -5.40 10.76 10.99
CA LYS A 32 -4.80 11.04 12.30
C LYS A 32 -4.55 9.73 13.05
N PRO A 33 -3.61 9.73 14.00
CA PRO A 33 -3.46 8.59 14.89
C PRO A 33 -4.74 8.32 15.67
N ARG A 34 -4.99 7.04 15.98
CA ARG A 34 -6.22 6.65 16.66
C ARG A 34 -5.95 5.52 17.64
N ARG A 35 -6.81 5.42 18.63
CA ARG A 35 -6.82 4.30 19.56
C ARG A 35 -7.55 3.12 18.92
N ALA A 36 -7.23 1.91 19.37
CA ALA A 36 -7.88 0.69 18.85
C ALA A 36 -9.41 0.74 18.99
N GLY A 37 -9.90 1.25 20.12
CA GLY A 37 -11.35 1.37 20.34
C GLY A 37 -12.04 2.24 19.31
N GLU A 38 -11.41 3.36 18.93
CA GLU A 38 -11.95 4.25 17.90
C GLU A 38 -12.04 3.55 16.54
N LEU A 39 -11.00 2.79 16.20
CA LEU A 39 -10.99 2.03 14.95
C LEU A 39 -12.08 0.97 14.93
N ALA A 40 -12.24 0.25 16.05
CA ALA A 40 -13.23 -0.81 16.15
C ALA A 40 -14.66 -0.28 15.99
N GLU A 41 -14.94 0.88 16.59
CA GLU A 41 -16.25 1.51 16.46
C GLU A 41 -16.55 1.93 15.03
N CYS A 42 -15.55 2.54 14.37
CA CYS A 42 -15.74 3.07 13.02
C CYS A 42 -15.86 1.98 11.96
N ILE A 43 -15.19 0.84 12.16
CA ILE A 43 -15.17 -0.24 11.18
C ILE A 43 -16.16 -1.34 11.50
N ASP A 44 -16.85 -1.25 12.64
CA ASP A 44 -17.84 -2.22 13.10
C ASP A 44 -17.25 -3.63 13.15
N MET A 45 -16.26 -3.79 14.02
CA MET A 45 -15.47 -5.01 14.10
C MET A 45 -15.21 -5.33 15.57
N SER A 46 -15.14 -6.63 15.89
CA SER A 46 -14.80 -7.04 17.24
C SER A 46 -13.38 -6.64 17.60
N PRO A 47 -13.08 -6.38 18.89
CA PRO A 47 -11.72 -6.06 19.32
C PRO A 47 -10.71 -7.14 18.93
N GLN A 48 -11.12 -8.41 18.94
CA GLN A 48 -10.24 -9.52 18.58
C GLN A 48 -9.88 -9.49 17.10
N ALA A 49 -10.86 -9.24 16.23
CA ALA A 49 -10.62 -9.12 14.80
C ALA A 49 -9.73 -7.92 14.49
N LEU A 50 -10.02 -6.78 15.14
CA LEU A 50 -9.21 -5.58 14.99
C LEU A 50 -7.75 -5.83 15.39
N SER A 51 -7.54 -6.49 16.53
CA SER A 51 -6.20 -6.81 17.01
C SER A 51 -5.42 -7.65 16.01
N ARG A 52 -6.07 -8.61 15.36
CA ARG A 52 -5.42 -9.44 14.33
C ARG A 52 -5.01 -8.61 13.13
N HIS A 53 -5.90 -7.74 12.67
CA HIS A 53 -5.60 -6.88 11.53
C HIS A 53 -4.47 -5.89 11.83
N LEU A 54 -4.49 -5.29 13.03
CA LEU A 54 -3.43 -4.38 13.45
C LEU A 54 -2.08 -5.10 13.56
N ARG A 55 -2.10 -6.35 14.01
CA ARG A 55 -0.87 -7.14 14.09
C ARG A 55 -0.27 -7.37 12.69
N VAL A 56 -1.10 -7.70 11.71
CA VAL A 56 -0.66 -7.88 10.32
C VAL A 56 -0.04 -6.59 9.80
N LEU A 57 -0.71 -5.46 10.01
CA LEU A 57 -0.23 -4.16 9.56
C LEU A 57 1.09 -3.77 10.25
N ARG A 58 1.22 -4.06 11.53
CA ARG A 58 2.45 -3.78 12.28
C ARG A 58 3.60 -4.64 11.80
N LYS A 59 3.38 -5.93 11.58
CA LYS A 59 4.42 -6.83 11.07
C LYS A 59 4.90 -6.43 9.69
N ALA A 60 4.00 -5.88 8.88
CA ALA A 60 4.36 -5.37 7.56
C ALA A 60 5.08 -4.02 7.63
N GLY A 61 5.17 -3.41 8.80
CA GLY A 61 5.83 -2.13 8.99
C GLY A 61 5.01 -0.93 8.57
N LEU A 62 3.73 -1.11 8.24
CA LEU A 62 2.87 -0.02 7.75
C LEU A 62 2.29 0.82 8.89
N VAL A 63 2.15 0.23 10.06
CA VAL A 63 1.54 0.86 11.23
C VAL A 63 2.45 0.66 12.43
N SER A 64 2.54 1.68 13.27
CA SER A 64 3.22 1.58 14.56
C SER A 64 2.25 1.78 15.71
N GLU A 65 2.65 1.29 16.86
CA GLU A 65 1.91 1.38 18.10
C GLU A 65 2.74 2.12 19.13
N GLN A 66 2.15 3.09 19.79
CA GLN A 66 2.80 3.81 20.88
C GLN A 66 1.91 3.80 22.10
N GLY A 67 2.50 3.55 23.26
CA GLY A 67 1.80 3.73 24.52
C GLY A 67 1.72 5.20 24.89
N ILE A 68 0.67 5.56 25.63
CA ILE A 68 0.56 6.89 26.22
C ILE A 68 1.19 6.81 27.61
N GLU A 69 2.12 7.70 27.91
CA GLU A 69 2.88 7.69 29.18
C GLU A 69 1.98 7.73 30.40
N GLU A 70 0.85 8.42 30.30
CA GLU A 70 -0.09 8.60 31.42
C GLU A 70 -0.88 7.34 31.73
N ASP A 71 -1.08 6.45 30.76
CA ASP A 71 -1.78 5.20 30.95
C ASP A 71 -1.18 4.13 30.01
N ALA A 72 -0.48 3.17 30.61
CA ALA A 72 0.19 2.10 29.88
C ALA A 72 -0.81 1.17 29.13
N ARG A 73 -2.07 1.22 29.48
CA ARG A 73 -3.11 0.42 28.83
C ARG A 73 -3.56 1.01 27.50
N VAL A 74 -3.33 2.30 27.31
CA VAL A 74 -3.81 3.00 26.11
C VAL A 74 -2.72 2.93 25.05
N ARG A 75 -3.10 2.42 23.89
CA ARG A 75 -2.23 2.32 22.72
C ARG A 75 -2.79 3.15 21.59
N VAL A 76 -1.92 3.93 20.97
CA VAL A 76 -2.27 4.75 19.82
C VAL A 76 -1.55 4.19 18.61
N TYR A 77 -2.29 4.03 17.54
CA TYR A 77 -1.78 3.51 16.27
C TYR A 77 -1.63 4.63 15.27
N SER A 78 -0.56 4.59 14.51
CA SER A 78 -0.28 5.58 13.47
C SER A 78 0.34 4.92 12.26
N VAL A 79 0.16 5.56 11.10
CA VAL A 79 0.76 5.10 9.85
C VAL A 79 2.12 5.76 9.67
N HIS A 80 3.08 4.99 9.16
CA HIS A 80 4.36 5.52 8.71
C HIS A 80 4.31 5.75 7.20
N PRO A 81 4.17 7.00 6.72
CA PRO A 81 4.13 7.24 5.27
C PRO A 81 5.34 6.68 4.54
N ALA A 82 6.53 6.74 5.17
CA ALA A 82 7.75 6.21 4.57
C ALA A 82 7.69 4.71 4.33
N ALA A 83 6.87 3.98 5.09
CA ALA A 83 6.71 2.53 4.92
C ALA A 83 6.06 2.15 3.60
N PHE A 84 5.39 3.10 2.95
CA PHE A 84 4.76 2.88 1.65
C PHE A 84 5.69 3.14 0.48
N GLN A 85 6.93 3.57 0.72
CA GLN A 85 7.89 3.85 -0.35
C GLN A 85 8.09 2.69 -1.30
N PRO A 86 8.28 1.44 -0.84
CA PRO A 86 8.44 0.33 -1.79
C PRO A 86 7.22 0.16 -2.71
N VAL A 87 6.02 0.34 -2.18
CA VAL A 87 4.79 0.27 -2.98
C VAL A 87 4.75 1.41 -4.00
N GLN A 88 5.05 2.63 -3.57
CA GLN A 88 5.08 3.80 -4.44
C GLN A 88 6.11 3.64 -5.55
N GLN A 89 7.30 3.14 -5.23
CA GLN A 89 8.35 2.92 -6.21
C GLN A 89 7.93 1.88 -7.25
N TRP A 90 7.33 0.79 -6.79
CA TRP A 90 6.84 -0.24 -7.69
C TRP A 90 5.74 0.31 -8.62
N MET A 91 4.80 1.06 -8.06
CA MET A 91 3.73 1.69 -8.85
C MET A 91 4.30 2.66 -9.86
N ALA A 92 5.30 3.46 -9.47
CA ALA A 92 5.96 4.39 -10.37
C ALA A 92 6.64 3.66 -11.55
N GLN A 93 7.27 2.52 -11.27
CA GLN A 93 7.89 1.69 -12.30
C GLN A 93 6.85 1.15 -13.28
N VAL A 94 5.72 0.67 -12.76
CA VAL A 94 4.63 0.15 -13.59
C VAL A 94 4.04 1.27 -14.44
N GLU A 95 3.82 2.44 -13.86
CA GLU A 95 3.29 3.59 -14.60
C GLU A 95 4.23 4.02 -15.72
N GLU A 96 5.55 4.01 -15.46
CA GLU A 96 6.53 4.37 -16.46
C GLU A 96 6.56 3.39 -17.62
N LEU A 97 6.52 2.09 -17.32
CA LEU A 97 6.46 1.05 -18.34
C LEU A 97 5.19 1.17 -19.18
N TRP A 98 4.07 1.39 -18.50
CA TRP A 98 2.78 1.56 -19.17
C TRP A 98 2.78 2.80 -20.07
N ARG A 99 3.33 3.91 -19.57
CA ARG A 99 3.43 5.16 -20.33
C ARG A 99 4.29 4.98 -21.59
N ARG A 100 5.42 4.28 -21.46
CA ARG A 100 6.27 3.98 -22.60
C ARG A 100 5.54 3.14 -23.63
N GLN A 101 4.80 2.15 -23.18
CA GLN A 101 4.02 1.28 -24.07
C GLN A 101 2.95 2.07 -24.81
N LEU A 102 2.21 2.90 -24.11
CA LEU A 102 1.19 3.74 -24.72
C LEU A 102 1.80 4.72 -25.72
N HIS A 103 2.92 5.34 -25.36
CA HIS A 103 3.62 6.27 -26.23
C HIS A 103 4.08 5.59 -27.51
N SER A 104 4.70 4.42 -27.39
CA SER A 104 5.17 3.65 -28.53
C SER A 104 4.00 3.20 -29.42
N PHE A 105 2.93 2.74 -28.82
CA PHE A 105 1.73 2.34 -29.55
C PHE A 105 1.12 3.51 -30.29
N LYS A 106 1.02 4.67 -29.64
CA LYS A 106 0.47 5.87 -30.24
C LYS A 106 1.32 6.32 -31.43
N ALA A 107 2.63 6.34 -31.26
CA ALA A 107 3.56 6.72 -32.33
C ALA A 107 3.43 5.77 -33.53
N TYR A 108 3.30 4.47 -33.27
CA TYR A 108 3.11 3.48 -34.31
C TYR A 108 1.79 3.68 -35.05
N ALA A 109 0.70 3.89 -34.32
CA ALA A 109 -0.63 4.08 -34.88
C ALA A 109 -0.75 5.38 -35.68
N GLU A 110 0.00 6.42 -35.31
CA GLU A 110 -0.02 7.72 -35.98
C GLU A 110 0.93 7.78 -37.18
N ASN A 111 1.71 6.72 -37.44
CA ASN A 111 2.65 6.69 -38.53
C ASN A 111 2.11 5.87 -39.72
N PRO A 112 1.53 6.53 -40.73
CA PRO A 112 0.93 5.82 -41.87
C PRO A 112 1.96 5.01 -42.69
N ARG A 113 3.23 5.43 -42.70
CA ARG A 113 4.27 4.73 -43.44
C ARG A 113 4.53 3.34 -42.89
N ARG A 114 4.52 3.19 -41.57
CA ARG A 114 4.70 1.90 -40.93
C ARG A 114 3.53 0.97 -41.17
N LEU A 115 2.33 1.48 -41.15
CA LEU A 115 1.12 0.72 -41.42
C LEU A 115 1.11 0.25 -42.89
N GLY A 116 1.56 1.11 -43.80
CA GLY A 116 1.65 0.78 -45.21
C GLY A 116 2.66 -0.31 -45.56
N ARG A 117 3.75 -0.40 -44.78
CA ARG A 117 4.81 -1.39 -45.02
C ARG A 117 4.43 -2.82 -44.73
N HIS A 118 3.38 -3.02 -43.96
CA HIS A 118 2.93 -4.37 -43.58
C HIS A 118 1.90 -4.96 -44.56
N ARG A 119 1.65 -4.27 -45.62
CA ARG A 119 0.78 -4.83 -46.69
C ARG A 119 1.57 -5.85 -47.50
N PRO A 120 1.07 -7.04 -47.67
CA PRO A 120 1.70 -8.05 -48.54
C PRO A 120 1.82 -7.58 -49.98
#